data_7d080592d213df3ea3a4d716855bf491
#
_entry.id   7d080592d213df3ea3a4d716855bf491
#
_cell.length_a   1.000
_cell.length_b   1.000
_cell.length_c   1.000
_cell.angle_alpha   90.00
_cell.angle_beta   90.00
_cell.angle_gamma   90.00
#
_symmetry.space_group_name_H-M   'P 1'
#
loop_
_entity.id
_entity.type
_entity.pdbx_description
1 polymer ?
#
loop_
_entity_poly.entity_id
_entity_poly.type
_entity_poly.pdbx_seq_one_letter_code
_entity_poly.pdbx_strand_id
1 'polypeptide(L)'
;MIHSGAADYLENNVGTCNWARSQFQGRRYSILTTNIAESVNAFMREPRKFPVTHLVDHFRKTLQQWFYDRKIVAESMTTRLTTWADEIVTERRTIAERMIVRPVSPHHFQVIGGGLKEGLVDLQKRTCSCRVFQLDQLVCAHAIAACLTHWVDFINLCSDFYTTESLAMAYAQPVEPVGDVADWEVPDEIQELQVYPPVEAPPPGRRKERRIPSAGEDVDRRTVRCGRCHELGHNRKRCKNPIASTRS
;
A
#
# COMPACT_ATOMS: atom_id res chain seq x y z
N MET A 1 -12.11 -7.03 27.23
CA MET A 1 -10.90 -6.99 28.10
C MET A 1 -9.69 -7.11 27.19
N ILE A 2 -8.81 -6.11 27.22
CA ILE A 2 -7.52 -6.16 26.50
C ILE A 2 -6.58 -7.01 27.37
N HIS A 3 -6.01 -8.06 26.81
CA HIS A 3 -5.08 -8.93 27.53
C HIS A 3 -3.78 -8.14 27.78
N SER A 4 -3.42 -7.90 29.07
CA SER A 4 -2.23 -7.11 29.43
C SER A 4 -0.93 -7.66 28.81
N GLY A 5 -0.75 -8.96 28.78
CA GLY A 5 0.42 -9.58 28.14
C GLY A 5 0.53 -9.38 26.63
N ALA A 6 -0.59 -9.06 25.92
CA ALA A 6 -0.52 -8.73 24.49
C ALA A 6 0.04 -7.32 24.27
N ALA A 7 -0.27 -6.36 25.15
CA ALA A 7 0.29 -5.02 25.10
C ALA A 7 1.81 -5.07 25.36
N ASP A 8 2.22 -5.76 26.44
CA ASP A 8 3.63 -5.94 26.78
C ASP A 8 4.44 -6.59 25.65
N TYR A 9 3.87 -7.60 24.97
CA TYR A 9 4.47 -8.24 23.82
C TYR A 9 4.65 -7.26 22.64
N LEU A 10 3.62 -6.49 22.31
CA LEU A 10 3.69 -5.54 21.22
C LEU A 10 4.68 -4.40 21.49
N GLU A 11 4.79 -3.93 22.73
CA GLU A 11 5.70 -2.85 23.10
C GLU A 11 7.15 -3.32 23.22
N ASN A 12 7.41 -4.44 23.89
CA ASN A 12 8.75 -4.87 24.27
C ASN A 12 9.39 -5.85 23.28
N ASN A 13 8.58 -6.73 22.63
CA ASN A 13 9.11 -7.74 21.72
C ASN A 13 9.02 -7.32 20.25
N VAL A 14 7.92 -6.68 19.86
CA VAL A 14 7.73 -6.22 18.48
C VAL A 14 8.28 -4.80 18.28
N GLY A 15 8.13 -3.93 19.26
CA GLY A 15 8.52 -2.53 19.21
C GLY A 15 7.46 -1.66 18.51
N THR A 16 7.16 -0.50 19.09
CA THR A 16 6.11 0.41 18.63
C THR A 16 6.33 0.95 17.22
N CYS A 17 7.58 1.10 16.79
CA CYS A 17 7.95 1.55 15.44
C CYS A 17 7.47 0.62 14.31
N ASN A 18 7.23 -0.66 14.61
CA ASN A 18 6.83 -1.65 13.61
C ASN A 18 5.31 -1.71 13.37
N TRP A 19 4.49 -1.23 14.32
CA TRP A 19 3.04 -1.28 14.22
C TRP A 19 2.31 0.05 14.44
N ALA A 20 2.91 0.98 15.18
CA ALA A 20 2.30 2.28 15.44
C ALA A 20 2.74 3.32 14.41
N ARG A 21 1.78 3.82 13.60
CA ARG A 21 2.05 4.84 12.59
C ARG A 21 2.78 6.07 13.14
N SER A 22 2.42 6.50 14.36
CA SER A 22 3.01 7.67 15.02
C SER A 22 4.47 7.50 15.41
N GLN A 23 4.95 6.27 15.52
CA GLN A 23 6.32 5.92 15.92
C GLN A 23 7.17 5.44 14.74
N PHE A 24 6.57 5.26 13.57
CA PHE A 24 7.29 4.84 12.38
C PHE A 24 8.08 6.00 11.79
N GLN A 25 9.40 5.87 11.77
CA GLN A 25 10.31 6.91 11.28
C GLN A 25 10.51 6.90 9.76
N GLY A 26 10.09 5.84 9.08
CA GLY A 26 10.20 5.70 7.64
C GLY A 26 9.09 6.41 6.86
N ARG A 27 9.24 6.42 5.54
CA ARG A 27 8.32 7.07 4.60
C ARG A 27 7.28 6.07 4.15
N ARG A 28 6.01 6.28 4.49
CA ARG A 28 4.91 5.37 4.14
C ARG A 28 4.05 5.84 2.98
N TYR A 29 4.23 7.06 2.48
CA TYR A 29 3.38 7.62 1.41
C TYR A 29 1.87 7.43 1.67
N SER A 30 1.44 7.56 2.92
CA SER A 30 0.06 7.24 3.38
C SER A 30 -0.41 5.80 3.10
N ILE A 31 0.47 4.88 2.76
CA ILE A 31 0.12 3.48 2.55
C ILE A 31 0.02 2.78 3.90
N LEU A 32 -1.20 2.36 4.25
CA LEU A 32 -1.51 1.74 5.55
C LEU A 32 -1.84 0.24 5.43
N THR A 33 -1.85 -0.29 4.21
CA THR A 33 -2.33 -1.63 3.92
C THR A 33 -1.27 -2.49 3.25
N THR A 34 -1.46 -3.80 3.27
CA THR A 34 -0.65 -4.78 2.54
C THR A 34 -1.02 -4.90 1.06
N ASN A 35 -1.92 -4.05 0.56
CA ASN A 35 -2.46 -4.14 -0.81
C ASN A 35 -1.37 -4.17 -1.89
N ILE A 36 -0.25 -3.46 -1.70
CA ILE A 36 0.88 -3.51 -2.64
C ILE A 36 1.48 -4.92 -2.69
N ALA A 37 1.74 -5.53 -1.53
CA ALA A 37 2.27 -6.90 -1.47
C ALA A 37 1.28 -7.91 -2.06
N GLU A 38 -0.02 -7.74 -1.81
CA GLU A 38 -1.07 -8.60 -2.38
C GLU A 38 -1.16 -8.44 -3.90
N SER A 39 -1.06 -7.22 -4.42
CA SER A 39 -1.04 -6.94 -5.87
C SER A 39 0.19 -7.56 -6.53
N VAL A 40 1.38 -7.41 -5.94
CA VAL A 40 2.61 -8.06 -6.42
C VAL A 40 2.49 -9.57 -6.35
N ASN A 41 1.92 -10.13 -5.28
CA ASN A 41 1.70 -11.56 -5.15
C ASN A 41 0.71 -12.09 -6.19
N ALA A 42 -0.35 -11.35 -6.50
CA ALA A 42 -1.32 -11.70 -7.55
C ALA A 42 -0.66 -11.69 -8.94
N PHE A 43 0.10 -10.63 -9.23
CA PHE A 43 0.89 -10.51 -10.46
C PHE A 43 1.88 -11.65 -10.64
N MET A 44 2.53 -12.08 -9.56
CA MET A 44 3.53 -13.15 -9.55
C MET A 44 2.96 -14.57 -9.60
N ARG A 45 1.64 -14.75 -9.56
CA ARG A 45 1.01 -16.08 -9.48
C ARG A 45 1.43 -17.03 -10.60
N GLU A 46 1.39 -16.57 -11.84
CA GLU A 46 1.80 -17.38 -12.99
C GLU A 46 3.32 -17.40 -13.19
N PRO A 47 4.04 -16.26 -13.11
CA PRO A 47 5.49 -16.24 -13.28
C PRO A 47 6.27 -17.14 -12.32
N ARG A 48 5.77 -17.36 -11.10
CA ARG A 48 6.40 -18.30 -10.12
C ARG A 48 6.50 -19.74 -10.61
N LYS A 49 5.78 -20.11 -11.65
CA LYS A 49 5.84 -21.45 -12.25
C LYS A 49 6.94 -21.55 -13.31
N PHE A 50 7.55 -20.43 -13.71
CA PHE A 50 8.57 -20.38 -14.74
C PHE A 50 9.93 -20.88 -14.19
N PRO A 51 10.80 -21.39 -15.05
CA PRO A 51 12.22 -21.54 -14.72
C PRO A 51 12.80 -20.22 -14.22
N VAL A 52 13.81 -20.28 -13.35
CA VAL A 52 14.38 -19.08 -12.69
C VAL A 52 14.81 -18.01 -13.68
N THR A 53 15.43 -18.38 -14.78
CA THR A 53 15.87 -17.45 -15.83
C THR A 53 14.69 -16.69 -16.46
N HIS A 54 13.62 -17.40 -16.80
CA HIS A 54 12.40 -16.79 -17.34
C HIS A 54 11.68 -15.93 -16.31
N LEU A 55 11.71 -16.31 -15.04
CA LEU A 55 11.17 -15.52 -13.95
C LEU A 55 11.89 -14.20 -13.81
N VAL A 56 13.23 -14.21 -13.80
CA VAL A 56 14.07 -13.00 -13.73
C VAL A 56 13.84 -12.09 -14.95
N ASP A 57 13.79 -12.64 -16.15
CA ASP A 57 13.52 -11.87 -17.36
C ASP A 57 12.10 -11.28 -17.38
N HIS A 58 11.11 -12.02 -16.88
CA HIS A 58 9.74 -11.49 -16.70
C HIS A 58 9.73 -10.29 -15.75
N PHE A 59 10.43 -10.37 -14.61
CA PHE A 59 10.57 -9.24 -13.69
C PHE A 59 11.22 -8.04 -14.36
N ARG A 60 12.34 -8.25 -15.01
CA ARG A 60 13.07 -7.20 -15.70
C ARG A 60 12.18 -6.48 -16.73
N LYS A 61 11.50 -7.22 -17.61
CA LYS A 61 10.58 -6.66 -18.61
C LYS A 61 9.46 -5.85 -17.98
N THR A 62 8.90 -6.36 -16.89
CA THR A 62 7.84 -5.66 -16.16
C THR A 62 8.35 -4.38 -15.52
N LEU A 63 9.52 -4.42 -14.88
CA LEU A 63 10.13 -3.22 -14.29
C LEU A 63 10.47 -2.18 -15.38
N GLN A 64 11.01 -2.62 -16.51
CA GLN A 64 11.29 -1.77 -17.66
C GLN A 64 10.05 -1.00 -18.10
N GLN A 65 8.93 -1.72 -18.29
CA GLN A 65 7.65 -1.11 -18.69
C GLN A 65 7.14 -0.15 -17.60
N TRP A 66 7.17 -0.56 -16.33
CA TRP A 66 6.71 0.28 -15.22
C TRP A 66 7.54 1.56 -15.06
N PHE A 67 8.85 1.49 -15.24
CA PHE A 67 9.71 2.66 -15.17
C PHE A 67 9.42 3.62 -16.32
N TYR A 68 9.28 3.09 -17.52
CA TYR A 68 8.94 3.87 -18.70
C TYR A 68 7.58 4.57 -18.55
N ASP A 69 6.53 3.82 -18.20
CA ASP A 69 5.18 4.37 -18.06
C ASP A 69 5.13 5.47 -16.99
N ARG A 70 5.77 5.23 -15.84
CA ARG A 70 5.80 6.21 -14.75
C ARG A 70 6.63 7.43 -15.08
N LYS A 71 7.70 7.28 -15.84
CA LYS A 71 8.48 8.41 -16.36
C LYS A 71 7.61 9.30 -17.22
N ILE A 72 6.90 8.74 -18.20
CA ILE A 72 5.98 9.50 -19.06
C ILE A 72 4.91 10.21 -18.25
N VAL A 73 4.31 9.52 -17.25
CA VAL A 73 3.33 10.14 -16.36
C VAL A 73 3.94 11.32 -15.60
N ALA A 74 5.13 11.15 -15.02
CA ALA A 74 5.80 12.20 -14.27
C ALA A 74 6.15 13.43 -15.16
N GLU A 75 6.64 13.19 -16.37
CA GLU A 75 6.97 14.23 -17.34
C GLU A 75 5.74 14.99 -17.86
N SER A 76 4.57 14.35 -17.86
CA SER A 76 3.29 14.96 -18.26
C SER A 76 2.64 15.81 -17.17
N MET A 77 3.09 15.71 -15.92
CA MET A 77 2.53 16.47 -14.79
C MET A 77 2.92 17.93 -14.88
N THR A 78 1.95 18.82 -14.71
CA THR A 78 2.13 20.28 -14.71
C THR A 78 2.07 20.88 -13.29
N THR A 79 1.61 20.11 -12.32
CA THR A 79 1.50 20.51 -10.92
C THR A 79 2.80 20.27 -10.16
N ARG A 80 3.06 21.08 -9.12
CA ARG A 80 4.26 20.90 -8.26
C ARG A 80 4.18 19.64 -7.39
N LEU A 81 2.98 19.22 -7.04
CA LEU A 81 2.72 17.98 -6.32
C LEU A 81 2.26 16.90 -7.30
N THR A 82 2.52 15.64 -6.96
CA THR A 82 1.97 14.51 -7.69
C THR A 82 0.44 14.55 -7.68
N THR A 83 -0.22 14.02 -8.69
CA THR A 83 -1.69 14.08 -8.85
C THR A 83 -2.44 13.69 -7.57
N TRP A 84 -2.06 12.60 -6.93
CA TRP A 84 -2.67 12.17 -5.68
C TRP A 84 -2.50 13.19 -4.54
N ALA A 85 -1.30 13.74 -4.38
CA ALA A 85 -1.03 14.72 -3.32
C ALA A 85 -1.74 16.04 -3.59
N ASP A 86 -1.82 16.45 -4.85
CA ASP A 86 -2.51 17.67 -5.28
C ASP A 86 -4.03 17.57 -5.04
N GLU A 87 -4.64 16.43 -5.34
CA GLU A 87 -6.05 16.14 -5.04
C GLU A 87 -6.34 16.27 -3.54
N ILE A 88 -5.54 15.62 -2.69
CA ILE A 88 -5.69 15.67 -1.23
C ILE A 88 -5.54 17.11 -0.69
N VAL A 89 -4.55 17.83 -1.19
CA VAL A 89 -4.32 19.22 -0.77
C VAL A 89 -5.44 20.13 -1.25
N THR A 90 -5.98 19.93 -2.44
CA THR A 90 -7.12 20.66 -2.98
C THR A 90 -8.39 20.43 -2.17
N GLU A 91 -8.70 19.18 -1.79
CA GLU A 91 -9.81 18.88 -0.88
C GLU A 91 -9.64 19.60 0.47
N ARG A 92 -8.44 19.53 1.05
CA ARG A 92 -8.14 20.19 2.33
C ARG A 92 -8.23 21.71 2.22
N ARG A 93 -7.90 22.27 1.08
CA ARG A 93 -8.02 23.72 0.80
C ARG A 93 -9.47 24.17 0.80
N THR A 94 -10.39 23.45 0.19
CA THR A 94 -11.83 23.75 0.20
C THR A 94 -12.41 23.82 1.62
N ILE A 95 -11.88 22.99 2.53
CA ILE A 95 -12.23 23.03 3.95
C ILE A 95 -11.60 24.25 4.63
N ALA A 96 -10.32 24.50 4.34
CA ALA A 96 -9.53 25.57 4.93
C ALA A 96 -10.10 26.97 4.65
N GLU A 97 -10.65 27.20 3.46
CA GLU A 97 -11.27 28.47 3.06
C GLU A 97 -12.47 28.89 3.93
N ARG A 98 -13.05 27.93 4.69
CA ARG A 98 -14.16 28.16 5.63
C ARG A 98 -13.72 28.27 7.08
N MET A 99 -12.43 28.33 7.34
CA MET A 99 -11.84 28.38 8.68
C MET A 99 -11.48 29.80 9.09
N ILE A 100 -11.54 30.05 10.37
CA ILE A 100 -11.12 31.30 11.01
C ILE A 100 -9.77 31.07 11.66
N VAL A 101 -8.78 31.90 11.30
CA VAL A 101 -7.42 31.83 11.82
C VAL A 101 -7.19 32.94 12.83
N ARG A 102 -6.68 32.57 14.01
CA ARG A 102 -6.26 33.49 15.06
C ARG A 102 -4.77 33.32 15.33
N PRO A 103 -3.94 34.33 15.06
CA PRO A 103 -2.51 34.26 15.32
C PRO A 103 -2.26 34.23 16.84
N VAL A 104 -1.35 33.33 17.27
CA VAL A 104 -0.87 33.24 18.66
C VAL A 104 0.56 33.78 18.75
N SER A 105 1.38 33.48 17.72
CA SER A 105 2.75 33.99 17.55
C SER A 105 3.10 33.96 16.05
N PRO A 106 4.29 34.43 15.62
CA PRO A 106 4.64 34.46 14.20
C PRO A 106 4.49 33.13 13.44
N HIS A 107 4.59 32.00 14.14
CA HIS A 107 4.51 30.67 13.52
C HIS A 107 3.41 29.79 14.14
N HIS A 108 2.71 30.29 15.18
CA HIS A 108 1.67 29.52 15.86
C HIS A 108 0.29 30.13 15.62
N PHE A 109 -0.67 29.30 15.27
CA PHE A 109 -2.03 29.70 14.90
C PHE A 109 -3.06 28.79 15.52
N GLN A 110 -4.11 29.40 16.07
CA GLN A 110 -5.35 28.74 16.44
C GLN A 110 -6.30 28.80 15.23
N VAL A 111 -6.80 27.66 14.77
CA VAL A 111 -7.66 27.58 13.59
C VAL A 111 -8.96 26.87 13.94
N ILE A 112 -10.08 27.51 13.66
CA ILE A 112 -11.42 27.06 14.08
C ILE A 112 -12.36 27.05 12.86
N GLY A 113 -13.28 26.11 12.81
CA GLY A 113 -14.32 26.04 11.77
C GLY A 113 -14.11 24.92 10.74
N GLY A 114 -14.70 25.07 9.56
CA GLY A 114 -14.61 24.06 8.49
C GLY A 114 -15.26 22.70 8.83
N GLY A 115 -16.06 22.62 9.88
CA GLY A 115 -16.66 21.34 10.34
C GLY A 115 -15.67 20.42 11.06
N LEU A 116 -14.45 20.88 11.34
CA LEU A 116 -13.43 20.14 12.07
C LEU A 116 -13.29 20.65 13.52
N LYS A 117 -12.64 19.83 14.35
CA LYS A 117 -12.24 20.28 15.69
C LYS A 117 -11.19 21.37 15.57
N GLU A 118 -11.12 22.25 16.57
CA GLU A 118 -10.10 23.28 16.64
C GLU A 118 -8.68 22.70 16.47
N GLY A 119 -7.84 23.40 15.68
CA GLY A 119 -6.47 23.04 15.42
C GLY A 119 -5.48 24.11 15.94
N LEU A 120 -4.44 23.67 16.66
CA LEU A 120 -3.26 24.48 16.95
C LEU A 120 -2.16 24.08 15.97
N VAL A 121 -1.74 25.03 15.13
CA VAL A 121 -0.78 24.83 14.06
C VAL A 121 0.54 25.50 14.40
N ASP A 122 1.63 24.78 14.24
CA ASP A 122 3.00 25.30 14.22
C ASP A 122 3.57 25.10 12.81
N LEU A 123 3.66 26.20 12.02
CA LEU A 123 4.15 26.12 10.65
C LEU A 123 5.65 25.88 10.60
N GLN A 124 6.42 26.34 11.57
CA GLN A 124 7.87 26.16 11.62
C GLN A 124 8.22 24.68 11.87
N LYS A 125 7.54 24.05 12.82
CA LYS A 125 7.73 22.62 13.14
C LYS A 125 6.95 21.69 12.22
N ARG A 126 6.12 22.24 11.32
CA ARG A 126 5.22 21.47 10.44
C ARG A 126 4.32 20.51 11.23
N THR A 127 3.72 21.01 12.32
CA THR A 127 2.85 20.23 13.20
C THR A 127 1.49 20.87 13.39
N CYS A 128 0.49 20.04 13.67
CA CYS A 128 -0.85 20.48 14.04
C CYS A 128 -1.41 19.53 15.11
N SER A 129 -2.21 20.07 16.04
CA SER A 129 -2.90 19.25 17.08
C SER A 129 -3.80 18.16 16.48
N CYS A 130 -4.29 18.33 15.24
CA CYS A 130 -5.03 17.29 14.52
C CYS A 130 -4.16 16.10 14.09
N ARG A 131 -2.84 16.21 14.18
CA ARG A 131 -1.81 15.23 13.81
C ARG A 131 -1.73 14.86 12.32
N VAL A 132 -2.66 15.28 11.48
CA VAL A 132 -2.67 14.95 10.05
C VAL A 132 -1.43 15.52 9.37
N PHE A 133 -1.01 16.74 9.70
CA PHE A 133 0.12 17.41 9.09
C PHE A 133 1.43 16.59 9.22
N GLN A 134 1.78 16.21 10.44
CA GLN A 134 3.01 15.47 10.69
C GLN A 134 2.93 13.99 10.33
N LEU A 135 1.73 13.39 10.36
CA LEU A 135 1.55 11.97 10.02
C LEU A 135 1.52 11.72 8.51
N ASP A 136 0.85 12.60 7.77
CA ASP A 136 0.77 12.48 6.31
C ASP A 136 1.97 13.12 5.63
N GLN A 137 2.70 14.00 6.34
CA GLN A 137 3.74 14.86 5.76
C GLN A 137 3.22 15.75 4.61
N LEU A 138 1.90 15.96 4.61
CA LEU A 138 1.17 16.90 3.76
C LEU A 138 0.41 17.88 4.65
N VAL A 139 0.28 19.10 4.21
CA VAL A 139 -0.45 20.14 4.96
C VAL A 139 -1.89 19.69 5.24
N CYS A 140 -2.34 19.83 6.49
CA CYS A 140 -3.73 19.63 6.88
C CYS A 140 -4.56 20.88 6.59
N ALA A 141 -5.88 20.80 6.62
CA ALA A 141 -6.76 21.95 6.38
C ALA A 141 -6.46 23.14 7.31
N HIS A 142 -6.14 22.87 8.59
CA HIS A 142 -5.75 23.92 9.52
C HIS A 142 -4.46 24.65 9.11
N ALA A 143 -3.45 23.89 8.67
CA ALA A 143 -2.19 24.48 8.21
C ALA A 143 -2.39 25.29 6.93
N ILE A 144 -3.21 24.81 5.99
CA ILE A 144 -3.56 25.54 4.76
C ILE A 144 -4.26 26.86 5.12
N ALA A 145 -5.24 26.86 6.03
CA ALA A 145 -5.93 28.07 6.46
C ALA A 145 -4.96 29.11 7.02
N ALA A 146 -4.04 28.67 7.91
CA ALA A 146 -2.99 29.55 8.44
C ALA A 146 -2.09 30.11 7.33
N CYS A 147 -1.69 29.28 6.37
CA CYS A 147 -0.86 29.71 5.24
C CYS A 147 -1.58 30.73 4.34
N LEU A 148 -2.86 30.50 3.99
CA LEU A 148 -3.66 31.41 3.17
C LEU A 148 -3.79 32.79 3.83
N THR A 149 -3.99 32.83 5.14
CA THR A 149 -4.12 34.09 5.90
C THR A 149 -2.80 34.88 5.95
N HIS A 150 -1.66 34.18 5.94
CA HIS A 150 -0.33 34.80 6.08
C HIS A 150 0.48 34.81 4.78
N TRP A 151 -0.14 34.52 3.64
CA TRP A 151 0.48 34.51 2.32
C TRP A 151 1.71 33.59 2.22
N VAL A 152 1.69 32.50 2.96
CA VAL A 152 2.72 31.46 2.89
C VAL A 152 2.32 30.40 1.86
N ASP A 153 3.24 30.04 0.98
CA ASP A 153 3.01 28.94 0.04
C ASP A 153 3.03 27.61 0.79
N PHE A 154 1.85 27.04 1.00
CA PHE A 154 1.66 25.79 1.74
C PHE A 154 2.26 24.58 1.04
N ILE A 155 2.50 24.62 -0.29
CA ILE A 155 3.15 23.51 -1.02
C ILE A 155 4.57 23.31 -0.51
N ASN A 156 5.29 24.36 -0.18
CA ASN A 156 6.65 24.29 0.39
C ASN A 156 6.70 23.63 1.79
N LEU A 157 5.56 23.48 2.43
CA LEU A 157 5.45 22.80 3.72
C LEU A 157 5.12 21.31 3.58
N CYS A 158 4.76 20.86 2.39
CA CYS A 158 4.62 19.44 2.08
C CYS A 158 6.01 18.78 2.01
N SER A 159 6.04 17.46 2.21
CA SER A 159 7.28 16.70 2.04
C SER A 159 7.68 16.66 0.57
N ASP A 160 8.97 16.78 0.28
CA ASP A 160 9.54 16.74 -1.06
C ASP A 160 9.24 15.43 -1.79
N PHE A 161 8.93 14.34 -1.05
CA PHE A 161 8.56 13.04 -1.63
C PHE A 161 7.26 13.04 -2.41
N TYR A 162 6.41 14.04 -2.18
CA TYR A 162 5.15 14.21 -2.91
C TYR A 162 5.28 15.15 -4.10
N THR A 163 6.48 15.66 -4.37
CA THR A 163 6.71 16.54 -5.51
C THR A 163 6.81 15.74 -6.82
N THR A 164 6.36 16.35 -7.89
CA THR A 164 6.51 15.82 -9.26
C THR A 164 7.97 15.63 -9.63
N GLU A 165 8.85 16.54 -9.16
CA GLU A 165 10.30 16.44 -9.37
C GLU A 165 10.88 15.18 -8.74
N SER A 166 10.53 14.88 -7.49
CA SER A 166 10.97 13.65 -6.82
C SER A 166 10.46 12.39 -7.53
N LEU A 167 9.23 12.42 -8.05
CA LEU A 167 8.67 11.34 -8.84
C LEU A 167 9.45 11.16 -10.16
N ALA A 168 9.74 12.25 -10.86
CA ALA A 168 10.51 12.22 -12.11
C ALA A 168 11.93 11.69 -11.88
N MET A 169 12.61 12.14 -10.81
CA MET A 169 13.93 11.62 -10.44
C MET A 169 13.92 10.12 -10.10
N ALA A 170 12.86 9.64 -9.44
CA ALA A 170 12.75 8.22 -9.07
C ALA A 170 12.68 7.29 -10.29
N TYR A 171 12.17 7.78 -11.42
CA TYR A 171 12.04 7.02 -12.67
C TYR A 171 12.94 7.55 -13.79
N ALA A 172 13.91 8.41 -13.49
CA ALA A 172 14.81 9.01 -14.48
C ALA A 172 15.67 7.97 -15.19
N GLN A 173 16.19 7.00 -14.45
CA GLN A 173 17.06 5.96 -15.00
C GLN A 173 16.22 4.86 -15.66
N PRO A 174 16.47 4.51 -16.95
CA PRO A 174 15.78 3.41 -17.59
C PRO A 174 16.24 2.07 -17.02
N VAL A 175 15.37 1.07 -17.12
CA VAL A 175 15.75 -0.33 -16.92
C VAL A 175 16.16 -0.89 -18.27
N GLU A 176 17.46 -1.08 -18.47
CA GLU A 176 18.00 -1.53 -19.74
C GLU A 176 17.67 -3.01 -20.01
N PRO A 177 17.47 -3.41 -21.28
CA PRO A 177 17.40 -4.80 -21.67
C PRO A 177 18.75 -5.49 -21.50
N VAL A 178 18.74 -6.79 -21.25
CA VAL A 178 19.97 -7.57 -21.01
C VAL A 178 20.74 -7.87 -22.30
N GLY A 179 20.15 -7.61 -23.47
CA GLY A 179 20.74 -7.96 -24.75
C GLY A 179 20.62 -9.46 -25.13
N ASP A 180 21.28 -9.86 -26.19
CA ASP A 180 21.35 -11.26 -26.59
C ASP A 180 22.31 -12.03 -25.67
N VAL A 181 21.97 -13.27 -25.35
CA VAL A 181 22.81 -14.16 -24.53
C VAL A 181 24.19 -14.40 -25.18
N ALA A 182 24.24 -14.34 -26.49
CA ALA A 182 25.48 -14.50 -27.25
C ALA A 182 26.48 -13.35 -27.02
N ASP A 183 25.99 -12.18 -26.63
CA ASP A 183 26.80 -10.98 -26.38
C ASP A 183 27.27 -10.86 -24.93
N TRP A 184 26.87 -11.80 -24.04
CA TRP A 184 27.23 -11.72 -22.65
C TRP A 184 28.69 -12.10 -22.38
N GLU A 185 29.43 -11.22 -21.74
CA GLU A 185 30.73 -11.53 -21.16
C GLU A 185 30.52 -12.31 -19.85
N VAL A 186 30.50 -13.63 -19.94
CA VAL A 186 30.33 -14.49 -18.78
C VAL A 186 31.69 -14.76 -18.17
N PRO A 187 31.95 -14.48 -16.86
CA PRO A 187 33.21 -14.79 -16.20
C PRO A 187 33.54 -16.28 -16.29
N ASP A 188 34.82 -16.63 -16.48
CA ASP A 188 35.29 -18.01 -16.63
C ASP A 188 34.85 -18.91 -15.47
N GLU A 189 34.84 -18.37 -14.25
CA GLU A 189 34.38 -19.08 -13.04
C GLU A 189 32.90 -19.53 -13.13
N ILE A 190 32.08 -18.77 -13.87
CA ILE A 190 30.67 -19.10 -14.07
C ILE A 190 30.51 -20.08 -15.24
N GLN A 191 31.34 -19.95 -16.31
CA GLN A 191 31.33 -20.86 -17.47
C GLN A 191 31.74 -22.29 -17.07
N GLU A 192 32.65 -22.41 -16.13
CA GLU A 192 33.13 -23.71 -15.61
C GLU A 192 32.17 -24.34 -14.60
N LEU A 193 31.16 -23.60 -14.12
CA LEU A 193 30.25 -24.05 -13.09
C LEU A 193 29.28 -25.12 -13.63
N GLN A 194 29.50 -26.36 -13.25
CA GLN A 194 28.61 -27.47 -13.57
C GLN A 194 27.44 -27.50 -12.58
N VAL A 195 26.27 -27.01 -13.02
CA VAL A 195 25.05 -27.03 -12.21
C VAL A 195 24.24 -28.30 -12.51
N TYR A 196 24.16 -29.18 -11.52
CA TYR A 196 23.34 -30.39 -11.62
C TYR A 196 21.91 -30.13 -11.13
N PRO A 197 20.89 -30.75 -11.73
CA PRO A 197 19.54 -30.72 -11.19
C PRO A 197 19.52 -31.32 -9.77
N PRO A 198 18.60 -30.88 -8.88
CA PRO A 198 18.49 -31.45 -7.55
C PRO A 198 18.22 -32.95 -7.63
N VAL A 199 18.98 -33.72 -6.86
CA VAL A 199 18.91 -35.19 -6.82
C VAL A 199 17.58 -35.70 -6.30
N GLU A 200 16.92 -34.90 -5.47
CA GLU A 200 15.62 -35.25 -4.87
C GLU A 200 14.55 -34.24 -5.30
N ALA A 201 13.35 -34.77 -5.61
CA ALA A 201 12.19 -33.92 -5.79
C ALA A 201 11.91 -33.18 -4.47
N PRO A 202 11.73 -31.85 -4.47
CA PRO A 202 11.38 -31.14 -3.27
C PRO A 202 10.13 -31.76 -2.65
N PRO A 203 10.08 -31.91 -1.32
CA PRO A 203 8.90 -32.43 -0.66
C PRO A 203 7.67 -31.62 -1.07
N PRO A 204 6.48 -32.26 -1.23
CA PRO A 204 5.29 -31.54 -1.62
C PRO A 204 5.09 -30.36 -0.67
N GLY A 205 4.98 -29.18 -1.22
CA GLY A 205 4.80 -27.94 -0.45
C GLY A 205 3.62 -28.06 0.51
N ARG A 206 3.55 -27.15 1.49
CA ARG A 206 2.47 -27.09 2.47
C ARG A 206 1.13 -27.36 1.80
N ARG A 207 0.36 -28.33 2.32
CA ARG A 207 -0.98 -28.61 1.83
C ARG A 207 -1.81 -27.33 1.88
N LYS A 208 -2.59 -27.09 0.81
CA LYS A 208 -3.46 -25.92 0.70
C LYS A 208 -4.49 -25.96 1.83
N GLU A 209 -4.21 -25.33 2.95
CA GLU A 209 -5.16 -25.17 4.04
C GLU A 209 -6.17 -24.09 3.63
N ARG A 210 -7.43 -24.32 3.99
CA ARG A 210 -8.49 -23.36 3.74
C ARG A 210 -8.20 -22.13 4.60
N ARG A 211 -8.17 -20.93 4.00
CA ARG A 211 -8.04 -19.67 4.74
C ARG A 211 -9.11 -19.64 5.84
N ILE A 212 -8.70 -19.33 7.06
CA ILE A 212 -9.62 -19.04 8.16
C ILE A 212 -10.07 -17.58 7.94
N PRO A 213 -11.37 -17.30 7.75
CA PRO A 213 -11.86 -15.93 7.60
C PRO A 213 -11.60 -15.13 8.85
N SER A 214 -11.30 -13.84 8.69
CA SER A 214 -11.16 -12.90 9.80
C SER A 214 -12.50 -12.64 10.49
N ALA A 215 -12.47 -12.26 11.77
CA ALA A 215 -13.67 -11.87 12.48
C ALA A 215 -14.29 -10.63 11.80
N GLY A 216 -15.53 -10.75 11.28
CA GLY A 216 -16.22 -9.70 10.52
C GLY A 216 -16.19 -9.88 9.00
N GLU A 217 -15.53 -10.90 8.49
CA GLU A 217 -15.59 -11.25 7.07
C GLU A 217 -16.85 -12.07 6.81
N ASP A 218 -17.75 -11.54 5.99
CA ASP A 218 -18.92 -12.30 5.51
C ASP A 218 -18.44 -13.45 4.64
N VAL A 219 -18.41 -14.63 5.22
CA VAL A 219 -18.16 -15.86 4.47
C VAL A 219 -19.42 -16.16 3.68
N ASP A 220 -19.35 -15.94 2.38
CA ASP A 220 -20.38 -16.42 1.46
C ASP A 220 -20.46 -17.97 1.60
N ARG A 221 -21.30 -18.40 2.53
CA ARG A 221 -21.54 -19.81 2.78
C ARG A 221 -22.29 -20.34 1.56
N ARG A 222 -21.54 -20.87 0.59
CA ARG A 222 -22.15 -21.61 -0.52
C ARG A 222 -23.12 -22.60 0.10
N THR A 223 -24.40 -22.31 -0.05
CA THR A 223 -25.47 -23.19 0.41
C THR A 223 -25.36 -24.49 -0.36
N VAL A 224 -24.89 -25.54 0.34
CA VAL A 224 -24.70 -26.86 -0.26
C VAL A 224 -26.09 -27.45 -0.54
N ARG A 225 -26.36 -27.81 -1.80
CA ARG A 225 -27.57 -28.51 -2.19
C ARG A 225 -27.43 -30.01 -1.89
N CYS A 226 -28.39 -30.57 -1.18
CA CYS A 226 -28.37 -31.97 -0.80
C CYS A 226 -28.51 -32.87 -2.02
N GLY A 227 -27.57 -33.77 -2.25
CA GLY A 227 -27.66 -34.77 -3.35
C GLY A 227 -28.69 -35.87 -3.15
N ARG A 228 -29.53 -35.82 -2.08
CA ARG A 228 -30.61 -36.81 -1.80
C ARG A 228 -32.00 -36.19 -1.95
N CYS A 229 -32.26 -35.04 -1.35
CA CYS A 229 -33.56 -34.37 -1.35
C CYS A 229 -33.57 -33.07 -2.16
N HIS A 230 -32.44 -32.65 -2.71
CA HIS A 230 -32.20 -31.42 -3.47
C HIS A 230 -32.47 -30.10 -2.74
N GLU A 231 -32.76 -30.13 -1.43
CA GLU A 231 -32.89 -28.92 -0.62
C GLU A 231 -31.53 -28.31 -0.24
N LEU A 232 -31.54 -27.01 0.05
CA LEU A 232 -30.35 -26.26 0.44
C LEU A 232 -30.07 -26.37 1.95
N GLY A 233 -28.82 -26.22 2.38
CA GLY A 233 -28.44 -26.08 3.78
C GLY A 233 -27.86 -27.33 4.43
N HIS A 234 -27.91 -28.51 3.79
CA HIS A 234 -27.30 -29.73 4.28
C HIS A 234 -26.74 -30.60 3.15
N ASN A 235 -25.89 -31.57 3.48
CA ASN A 235 -25.34 -32.54 2.54
C ASN A 235 -26.05 -33.89 2.63
N ARG A 236 -25.81 -34.80 1.66
CA ARG A 236 -26.39 -36.14 1.61
C ARG A 236 -26.16 -36.96 2.91
N LYS A 237 -25.01 -36.82 3.57
CA LYS A 237 -24.67 -37.55 4.79
C LYS A 237 -25.51 -37.16 6.00
N ARG A 238 -25.99 -35.91 6.04
CA ARG A 238 -26.81 -35.35 7.14
C ARG A 238 -28.29 -35.22 6.76
N CYS A 239 -28.69 -35.74 5.59
CA CYS A 239 -30.05 -35.61 5.12
C CYS A 239 -30.98 -36.59 5.85
N LYS A 240 -32.01 -36.05 6.48
CA LYS A 240 -33.10 -36.79 7.12
C LYS A 240 -34.37 -36.84 6.25
N ASN A 241 -34.39 -36.14 5.14
CA ASN A 241 -35.55 -36.02 4.25
C ASN A 241 -35.68 -37.26 3.34
N PRO A 242 -36.89 -37.62 2.88
CA PRO A 242 -37.10 -38.69 1.90
C PRO A 242 -36.36 -38.33 0.57
N ILE A 243 -36.09 -39.37 -0.20
CA ILE A 243 -35.44 -39.19 -1.52
C ILE A 243 -36.40 -38.45 -2.42
N ALA A 244 -35.92 -37.35 -3.07
CA ALA A 244 -36.74 -36.65 -4.04
C ALA A 244 -37.08 -37.58 -5.20
N SER A 245 -38.39 -37.79 -5.43
CA SER A 245 -38.85 -38.58 -6.58
C SER A 245 -38.53 -37.77 -7.86
N THR A 246 -37.77 -38.36 -8.76
CA THR A 246 -37.60 -37.88 -10.12
C THR A 246 -38.96 -37.95 -10.80
N ARG A 247 -39.65 -36.82 -10.94
CA ARG A 247 -40.77 -36.73 -11.91
C ARG A 247 -40.13 -36.69 -13.28
N SER A 248 -40.41 -37.72 -14.06
CA SER A 248 -40.23 -37.81 -15.52
C SER A 248 -41.00 -36.68 -16.22
#